data_7e3b782181cbdc1740d173b19aff50fd
#
_entry.id   7e3b782181cbdc1740d173b19aff50fd
#
_cell.length_a   1.000
_cell.length_b   1.000
_cell.length_c   1.000
_cell.angle_alpha   90.00
_cell.angle_beta   90.00
_cell.angle_gamma   90.00
#
_symmetry.space_group_name_H-M   'P 1'
#
loop_
_entity.id
_entity.type
_entity.pdbx_description
1 polymer ?
#
loop_
_entity_poly.entity_id
_entity_poly.type
_entity_poly.pdbx_seq_one_letter_code
_entity_poly.pdbx_strand_id
1 'polypeptide(L)'
;MAEKENVVIEPATEADLDELSELLVELFAHEGDFRPDKNKQLRGLRLIFEQPSRGRVFVLRRNGVIVGMINLLFTISTAEGGFVMLLEDLVVHSQYQNQGYGNRLLEHAIDFAKKKNFLRITLLTDRPENVAQAFFRKHGFIDSSMIPMRLWISTQNEGAESKE
;
A
#
# COMPACT_ATOMS: atom_id res chain seq x y z
N MET A 1 21.56 -18.57 -22.66
CA MET A 1 20.10 -18.26 -22.63
C MET A 1 19.82 -17.49 -21.36
N ALA A 2 19.24 -16.32 -21.49
CA ALA A 2 18.77 -15.62 -20.29
C ALA A 2 17.63 -16.44 -19.67
N GLU A 3 17.74 -16.81 -18.41
CA GLU A 3 16.65 -17.45 -17.68
C GLU A 3 15.44 -16.50 -17.74
N LYS A 4 14.31 -17.06 -18.16
CA LYS A 4 13.06 -16.29 -18.26
C LYS A 4 12.68 -15.85 -16.86
N GLU A 5 12.71 -14.55 -16.62
CA GLU A 5 12.34 -13.95 -15.35
C GLU A 5 10.93 -14.39 -14.95
N ASN A 6 10.80 -15.04 -13.81
CA ASN A 6 9.52 -15.47 -13.26
C ASN A 6 9.00 -14.40 -12.30
N VAL A 7 7.97 -13.68 -12.72
CA VAL A 7 7.32 -12.65 -11.90
C VAL A 7 5.87 -13.05 -11.66
N VAL A 8 5.50 -13.20 -10.38
CA VAL A 8 4.16 -13.59 -9.93
C VAL A 8 3.63 -12.57 -8.95
N ILE A 9 2.35 -12.22 -9.08
CA ILE A 9 1.60 -11.44 -8.08
C ILE A 9 0.53 -12.35 -7.49
N GLU A 10 0.53 -12.47 -6.17
CA GLU A 10 -0.35 -13.36 -5.43
C GLU A 10 -0.71 -12.77 -4.06
N PRO A 11 -1.79 -13.23 -3.40
CA PRO A 11 -2.07 -12.84 -2.04
C PRO A 11 -0.91 -13.21 -1.12
N ALA A 12 -0.53 -12.27 -0.26
CA ALA A 12 0.46 -12.53 0.78
C ALA A 12 -0.08 -13.51 1.83
N THR A 13 0.82 -14.21 2.49
CA THR A 13 0.54 -15.14 3.58
C THR A 13 1.22 -14.71 4.87
N GLU A 14 0.86 -15.33 6.00
CA GLU A 14 1.50 -15.05 7.29
C GLU A 14 3.02 -15.30 7.27
N ALA A 15 3.49 -16.24 6.44
CA ALA A 15 4.91 -16.50 6.26
C ALA A 15 5.67 -15.29 5.67
N ASP A 16 4.97 -14.37 5.02
CA ASP A 16 5.54 -13.19 4.40
C ASP A 16 5.65 -11.98 5.35
N LEU A 17 5.06 -12.05 6.54
CA LEU A 17 4.90 -10.91 7.46
C LEU A 17 6.19 -10.17 7.75
N ASP A 18 7.28 -10.88 7.98
CA ASP A 18 8.56 -10.26 8.32
C ASP A 18 9.11 -9.43 7.14
N GLU A 19 9.15 -10.01 5.96
CA GLU A 19 9.61 -9.32 4.74
C GLU A 19 8.70 -8.13 4.37
N LEU A 20 7.38 -8.27 4.54
CA LEU A 20 6.42 -7.19 4.31
C LEU A 20 6.62 -6.03 5.29
N SER A 21 6.89 -6.34 6.55
CA SER A 21 7.17 -5.30 7.55
C SER A 21 8.44 -4.51 7.22
N GLU A 22 9.45 -5.16 6.67
CA GLU A 22 10.68 -4.51 6.21
C GLU A 22 10.43 -3.58 5.02
N LEU A 23 9.60 -3.98 4.07
CA LEU A 23 9.18 -3.12 2.96
C LEU A 23 8.43 -1.87 3.46
N LEU A 24 7.55 -2.02 4.45
CA LEU A 24 6.84 -0.88 5.05
C LEU A 24 7.77 0.04 5.83
N VAL A 25 8.75 -0.50 6.54
CA VAL A 25 9.80 0.30 7.19
C VAL A 25 10.56 1.14 6.17
N GLU A 26 10.92 0.55 5.03
CA GLU A 26 11.57 1.27 3.93
C GLU A 26 10.66 2.38 3.37
N LEU A 27 9.38 2.09 3.13
CA LEU A 27 8.41 3.07 2.65
C LEU A 27 8.27 4.26 3.63
N PHE A 28 8.06 3.98 4.90
CA PHE A 28 7.81 5.03 5.91
C PHE A 28 9.07 5.84 6.25
N ALA A 29 10.26 5.33 5.96
CA ALA A 29 11.48 6.10 6.07
C ALA A 29 11.52 7.31 5.11
N HIS A 30 10.73 7.28 4.04
CA HIS A 30 10.63 8.32 3.02
C HIS A 30 9.35 9.16 3.10
N GLU A 31 8.42 8.80 3.99
CA GLU A 31 7.16 9.54 4.20
C GLU A 31 7.27 10.52 5.38
N GLY A 32 6.78 11.77 5.17
CA GLY A 32 6.94 12.84 6.15
C GLY A 32 6.10 12.68 7.42
N ASP A 33 4.92 12.07 7.32
CA ASP A 33 3.95 11.95 8.42
C ASP A 33 4.16 10.71 9.30
N PHE A 34 5.01 9.79 8.89
CA PHE A 34 5.19 8.50 9.57
C PHE A 34 6.64 8.26 9.95
N ARG A 35 6.81 7.48 11.02
CA ARG A 35 8.12 6.97 11.42
C ARG A 35 8.15 5.46 11.27
N PRO A 36 9.25 4.90 10.75
CA PRO A 36 9.43 3.45 10.71
C PRO A 36 9.41 2.85 12.12
N ASP A 37 8.56 1.85 12.30
CA ASP A 37 8.48 1.05 13.53
C ASP A 37 8.01 -0.35 13.14
N LYS A 38 8.95 -1.27 13.00
CA LYS A 38 8.68 -2.64 12.54
C LYS A 38 7.60 -3.34 13.36
N ASN A 39 7.56 -3.12 14.67
CA ASN A 39 6.55 -3.74 15.53
C ASN A 39 5.14 -3.21 15.25
N LYS A 40 5.00 -1.92 14.97
CA LYS A 40 3.72 -1.34 14.55
C LYS A 40 3.29 -1.87 13.19
N GLN A 41 4.20 -1.94 12.21
CA GLN A 41 3.90 -2.48 10.89
C GLN A 41 3.48 -3.94 10.97
N LEU A 42 4.16 -4.77 11.76
CA LEU A 42 3.78 -6.16 12.00
C LEU A 42 2.38 -6.28 12.61
N ARG A 43 2.06 -5.46 13.63
CA ARG A 43 0.72 -5.49 14.22
C ARG A 43 -0.37 -5.12 13.22
N GLY A 44 -0.13 -4.09 12.43
CA GLY A 44 -1.07 -3.66 11.38
C GLY A 44 -1.31 -4.75 10.33
N LEU A 45 -0.25 -5.35 9.83
CA LEU A 45 -0.32 -6.44 8.86
C LEU A 45 -1.09 -7.65 9.42
N ARG A 46 -0.80 -8.07 10.67
CA ARG A 46 -1.53 -9.17 11.31
C ARG A 46 -3.03 -8.91 11.39
N LEU A 47 -3.42 -7.70 11.77
CA LEU A 47 -4.84 -7.31 11.81
C LEU A 47 -5.52 -7.44 10.45
N ILE A 48 -4.82 -7.12 9.36
CA ILE A 48 -5.35 -7.29 8.00
C ILE A 48 -5.46 -8.77 7.65
N PHE A 49 -4.44 -9.58 7.94
CA PHE A 49 -4.46 -11.02 7.68
C PHE A 49 -5.55 -11.76 8.47
N GLU A 50 -5.81 -11.35 9.70
CA GLU A 50 -6.85 -11.91 10.55
C GLU A 50 -8.27 -11.53 10.11
N GLN A 51 -8.42 -10.51 9.26
CA GLN A 51 -9.69 -9.95 8.84
C GLN A 51 -9.79 -9.81 7.31
N PRO A 52 -9.88 -10.94 6.58
CA PRO A 52 -9.84 -10.92 5.11
C PRO A 52 -10.99 -10.18 4.44
N SER A 53 -12.08 -9.92 5.16
CA SER A 53 -13.19 -9.07 4.69
C SER A 53 -12.88 -7.56 4.73
N ARG A 54 -11.82 -7.16 5.42
CA ARG A 54 -11.44 -5.75 5.62
C ARG A 54 -10.27 -5.30 4.75
N GLY A 55 -9.54 -6.22 4.16
CA GLY A 55 -8.39 -5.86 3.33
C GLY A 55 -7.71 -7.05 2.67
N ARG A 56 -6.79 -6.74 1.80
CA ARG A 56 -5.96 -7.70 1.10
C ARG A 56 -4.58 -7.13 0.84
N VAL A 57 -3.56 -7.91 1.12
CA VAL A 57 -2.20 -7.62 0.72
C VAL A 57 -1.81 -8.54 -0.42
N PHE A 58 -1.34 -7.98 -1.53
CA PHE A 58 -0.70 -8.72 -2.62
C PHE A 58 0.79 -8.48 -2.60
N VAL A 59 1.53 -9.53 -2.91
CA VAL A 59 2.99 -9.47 -3.09
C VAL A 59 3.36 -9.72 -4.54
N LEU A 60 4.40 -9.05 -4.99
CA LEU A 60 5.07 -9.37 -6.24
C LEU A 60 6.36 -10.10 -5.90
N ARG A 61 6.47 -11.34 -6.42
CA ARG A 61 7.68 -12.15 -6.32
C ARG A 61 8.40 -12.20 -7.65
N ARG A 62 9.69 -11.97 -7.60
CA ARG A 62 10.60 -12.18 -8.71
C ARG A 62 11.50 -13.37 -8.39
N ASN A 63 11.39 -14.43 -9.17
CA ASN A 63 12.11 -15.69 -8.91
C ASN A 63 11.95 -16.18 -7.46
N GLY A 64 10.75 -16.10 -6.92
CA GLY A 64 10.40 -16.51 -5.56
C GLY A 64 10.68 -15.49 -4.45
N VAL A 65 11.39 -14.40 -4.75
CA VAL A 65 11.74 -13.36 -3.78
C VAL A 65 10.71 -12.23 -3.81
N ILE A 66 10.22 -11.79 -2.65
CA ILE A 66 9.34 -10.62 -2.54
C ILE A 66 10.13 -9.36 -2.87
N VAL A 67 9.68 -8.64 -3.90
CA VAL A 67 10.30 -7.38 -4.33
C VAL A 67 9.35 -6.19 -4.23
N GLY A 68 8.09 -6.43 -3.94
CA GLY A 68 7.10 -5.38 -3.77
C GLY A 68 5.79 -5.89 -3.16
N MET A 69 4.99 -4.95 -2.69
CA MET A 69 3.68 -5.22 -2.11
C MET A 69 2.69 -4.10 -2.38
N ILE A 70 1.41 -4.42 -2.35
CA ILE A 70 0.32 -3.47 -2.31
C ILE A 70 -0.67 -3.87 -1.23
N ASN A 71 -1.05 -2.92 -0.39
CA ASN A 71 -1.98 -3.09 0.71
C ASN A 71 -3.29 -2.35 0.41
N LEU A 72 -4.38 -3.08 0.37
CA LEU A 72 -5.71 -2.61 0.00
C LEU A 72 -6.67 -2.82 1.17
N LEU A 73 -7.36 -1.76 1.58
CA LEU A 73 -8.38 -1.82 2.63
C LEU A 73 -9.77 -1.65 2.01
N PHE A 74 -10.74 -2.38 2.54
CA PHE A 74 -12.12 -2.39 2.04
C PHE A 74 -13.03 -1.65 2.99
N THR A 75 -13.86 -0.78 2.44
CA THR A 75 -14.87 -0.05 3.20
C THR A 75 -16.15 0.12 2.38
N ILE A 76 -17.16 0.69 2.97
CA ILE A 76 -18.46 0.94 2.33
C ILE A 76 -18.62 2.45 2.17
N SER A 77 -19.04 2.86 0.98
CA SER A 77 -19.40 4.23 0.67
C SER A 77 -20.91 4.34 0.49
N THR A 78 -21.55 5.15 1.32
CA THR A 78 -22.97 5.48 1.14
C THR A 78 -23.19 6.40 -0.08
N ALA A 79 -22.19 7.20 -0.44
CA ALA A 79 -22.23 8.03 -1.63
C ALA A 79 -22.23 7.22 -2.92
N GLU A 80 -21.40 6.16 -2.97
CA GLU A 80 -21.31 5.26 -4.11
C GLU A 80 -22.36 4.13 -4.06
N GLY A 81 -22.90 3.84 -2.87
CA GLY A 81 -23.87 2.78 -2.66
C GLY A 81 -23.27 1.36 -2.68
N GLY A 82 -22.03 1.20 -2.25
CA GLY A 82 -21.39 -0.11 -2.22
C GLY A 82 -19.98 -0.10 -1.68
N PHE A 83 -19.26 -1.19 -1.94
CA PHE A 83 -17.88 -1.32 -1.49
C PHE A 83 -16.93 -0.44 -2.28
N VAL A 84 -16.03 0.20 -1.57
CA VAL A 84 -14.92 0.99 -2.10
C VAL A 84 -13.62 0.56 -1.46
N MET A 85 -12.52 0.91 -2.08
CA MET A 85 -11.20 0.48 -1.68
C MET A 85 -10.33 1.68 -1.33
N LEU A 86 -9.53 1.55 -0.27
CA LEU A 86 -8.41 2.44 0.04
C LEU A 86 -7.11 1.71 -0.31
N LEU A 87 -6.33 2.29 -1.21
CA LEU A 87 -4.95 1.86 -1.43
C LEU A 87 -4.11 2.50 -0.33
N GLU A 88 -3.74 1.70 0.67
CA GLU A 88 -3.03 2.18 1.85
C GLU A 88 -1.53 2.31 1.60
N ASP A 89 -0.92 1.25 1.06
CA ASP A 89 0.51 1.20 0.80
C ASP A 89 0.79 0.59 -0.56
N LEU A 90 1.78 1.13 -1.26
CA LEU A 90 2.38 0.56 -2.46
C LEU A 90 3.88 0.79 -2.38
N VAL A 91 4.64 -0.28 -2.32
CA VAL A 91 6.09 -0.20 -2.20
C VAL A 91 6.78 -1.27 -3.05
N VAL A 92 7.85 -0.86 -3.71
CA VAL A 92 8.81 -1.73 -4.39
C VAL A 92 10.15 -1.54 -3.71
N HIS A 93 10.82 -2.64 -3.37
CA HIS A 93 12.14 -2.62 -2.74
C HIS A 93 13.11 -1.74 -3.56
N SER A 94 13.93 -0.94 -2.90
CA SER A 94 14.81 0.06 -3.52
C SER A 94 15.69 -0.49 -4.64
N GLN A 95 16.17 -1.71 -4.49
CA GLN A 95 17.02 -2.38 -5.49
C GLN A 95 16.26 -2.82 -6.76
N TYR A 96 14.92 -2.81 -6.74
CA TYR A 96 14.07 -3.29 -7.84
C TYR A 96 13.17 -2.19 -8.41
N GLN A 97 13.35 -0.95 -8.01
CA GLN A 97 12.60 0.19 -8.53
C GLN A 97 12.95 0.48 -10.00
N ASN A 98 12.07 1.21 -10.68
CA ASN A 98 12.21 1.60 -12.09
C ASN A 98 12.28 0.41 -13.08
N GLN A 99 11.71 -0.73 -12.71
CA GLN A 99 11.61 -1.92 -13.55
C GLN A 99 10.16 -2.28 -13.90
N GLY A 100 9.20 -1.41 -13.61
CA GLY A 100 7.80 -1.59 -13.92
C GLY A 100 7.01 -2.43 -12.92
N TYR A 101 7.58 -2.82 -11.78
CA TYR A 101 6.88 -3.65 -10.79
C TYR A 101 5.77 -2.90 -10.05
N GLY A 102 5.94 -1.62 -9.78
CA GLY A 102 4.89 -0.77 -9.23
C GLY A 102 3.67 -0.67 -10.16
N ASN A 103 3.90 -0.52 -11.46
CA ASN A 103 2.83 -0.57 -12.47
C ASN A 103 2.08 -1.90 -12.42
N ARG A 104 2.78 -3.01 -12.37
CA ARG A 104 2.17 -4.35 -12.33
C ARG A 104 1.33 -4.58 -11.08
N LEU A 105 1.81 -4.14 -9.92
CA LEU A 105 1.06 -4.20 -8.67
C LEU A 105 -0.20 -3.35 -8.72
N LEU A 106 -0.12 -2.14 -9.22
CA LEU A 106 -1.27 -1.25 -9.33
C LEU A 106 -2.30 -1.77 -10.34
N GLU A 107 -1.87 -2.25 -11.50
CA GLU A 107 -2.74 -2.87 -12.50
C GLU A 107 -3.46 -4.10 -11.92
N HIS A 108 -2.74 -4.94 -11.16
CA HIS A 108 -3.34 -6.09 -10.47
C HIS A 108 -4.42 -5.67 -9.47
N ALA A 109 -4.17 -4.62 -8.69
CA ALA A 109 -5.16 -4.07 -7.75
C ALA A 109 -6.40 -3.53 -8.47
N ILE A 110 -6.22 -2.81 -9.57
CA ILE A 110 -7.32 -2.29 -10.39
C ILE A 110 -8.16 -3.43 -10.98
N ASP A 111 -7.52 -4.46 -11.51
CA ASP A 111 -8.20 -5.65 -12.03
C ASP A 111 -8.96 -6.40 -10.94
N PHE A 112 -8.35 -6.56 -9.78
CA PHE A 112 -9.00 -7.14 -8.61
C PHE A 112 -10.23 -6.33 -8.20
N ALA A 113 -10.13 -5.00 -8.13
CA ALA A 113 -11.24 -4.13 -7.81
C ALA A 113 -12.40 -4.28 -8.79
N LYS A 114 -12.12 -4.33 -10.10
CA LYS A 114 -13.13 -4.53 -11.14
C LYS A 114 -13.82 -5.89 -11.01
N LYS A 115 -13.05 -6.97 -10.84
CA LYS A 115 -13.57 -8.33 -10.70
C LYS A 115 -14.44 -8.51 -9.45
N LYS A 116 -14.15 -7.79 -8.38
CA LYS A 116 -14.89 -7.83 -7.11
C LYS A 116 -15.97 -6.76 -7.00
N ASN A 117 -16.22 -6.00 -8.06
CA ASN A 117 -17.23 -4.94 -8.11
C ASN A 117 -17.03 -3.83 -7.09
N PHE A 118 -15.78 -3.48 -6.79
CA PHE A 118 -15.48 -2.25 -6.07
C PHE A 118 -15.77 -1.04 -6.96
N LEU A 119 -16.35 0.00 -6.37
CA LEU A 119 -16.86 1.14 -7.13
C LEU A 119 -15.83 2.28 -7.27
N ARG A 120 -14.83 2.32 -6.39
CA ARG A 120 -13.81 3.36 -6.36
C ARG A 120 -12.57 2.88 -5.64
N ILE A 121 -11.40 3.35 -6.07
CA ILE A 121 -10.14 3.26 -5.30
C ILE A 121 -9.73 4.67 -4.93
N THR A 122 -9.50 4.91 -3.65
CA THR A 122 -8.95 6.16 -3.12
C THR A 122 -7.56 5.91 -2.55
N LEU A 123 -6.67 6.86 -2.67
CA LEU A 123 -5.36 6.84 -2.02
C LEU A 123 -5.01 8.23 -1.49
N LEU A 124 -4.11 8.27 -0.53
CA LEU A 124 -3.50 9.50 -0.03
C LEU A 124 -2.06 9.53 -0.52
N THR A 125 -1.64 10.62 -1.14
CA THR A 125 -0.27 10.82 -1.56
C THR A 125 0.31 12.03 -0.86
N ASP A 126 1.64 12.11 -0.81
CA ASP A 126 2.34 13.29 -0.40
C ASP A 126 2.10 14.46 -1.39
N ARG A 127 2.80 15.52 -1.24
CA ARG A 127 2.64 16.83 -1.89
C ARG A 127 2.40 16.81 -3.40
N PRO A 128 1.76 17.89 -3.95
CA PRO A 128 1.26 17.97 -5.33
C PRO A 128 2.27 17.73 -6.47
N GLU A 129 3.55 17.91 -6.24
CA GLU A 129 4.60 17.80 -7.27
C GLU A 129 5.42 16.52 -7.17
N ASN A 130 4.92 15.51 -6.44
CA ASN A 130 5.63 14.26 -6.24
C ASN A 130 5.52 13.37 -7.48
N VAL A 131 6.60 12.65 -7.79
CA VAL A 131 6.68 11.58 -8.80
C VAL A 131 5.58 10.53 -8.60
N ALA A 132 5.21 10.23 -7.36
CA ALA A 132 4.13 9.31 -7.04
C ALA A 132 2.77 9.74 -7.62
N GLN A 133 2.43 11.03 -7.57
CA GLN A 133 1.18 11.52 -8.15
C GLN A 133 1.13 11.36 -9.67
N ALA A 134 2.23 11.65 -10.36
CA ALA A 134 2.32 11.44 -11.81
C ALA A 134 2.13 9.95 -12.16
N PHE A 135 2.69 9.05 -11.37
CA PHE A 135 2.50 7.61 -11.51
C PHE A 135 1.03 7.20 -11.39
N PHE A 136 0.32 7.68 -10.38
CA PHE A 136 -1.10 7.36 -10.19
C PHE A 136 -1.98 7.98 -11.27
N ARG A 137 -1.75 9.25 -11.67
CA ARG A 137 -2.49 9.90 -12.76
C ARG A 137 -2.36 9.15 -14.08
N LYS A 138 -1.19 8.60 -14.37
CA LYS A 138 -0.96 7.75 -15.55
C LYS A 138 -1.87 6.52 -15.58
N HIS A 139 -2.29 6.02 -14.41
CA HIS A 139 -3.22 4.89 -14.28
C HIS A 139 -4.70 5.31 -14.19
N GLY A 140 -5.01 6.58 -14.42
CA GLY A 140 -6.37 7.10 -14.45
C GLY A 140 -6.88 7.68 -13.12
N PHE A 141 -6.03 7.79 -12.10
CA PHE A 141 -6.39 8.51 -10.88
C PHE A 141 -6.48 10.00 -11.14
N ILE A 142 -7.47 10.63 -10.55
CA ILE A 142 -7.71 12.08 -10.63
C ILE A 142 -7.66 12.68 -9.23
N ASP A 143 -7.35 13.97 -9.16
CA ASP A 143 -7.35 14.68 -7.89
C ASP A 143 -8.77 14.77 -7.33
N SER A 144 -8.91 14.51 -6.03
CA SER A 144 -10.16 14.74 -5.29
C SER A 144 -10.17 16.13 -4.69
N SER A 145 -11.36 16.74 -4.62
CA SER A 145 -11.57 17.98 -3.85
C SER A 145 -11.63 17.75 -2.35
N MET A 146 -11.67 16.50 -1.89
CA MET A 146 -11.73 16.14 -0.48
C MET A 146 -10.36 16.26 0.15
N ILE A 147 -10.29 16.94 1.29
CA ILE A 147 -9.04 17.16 2.04
C ILE A 147 -9.00 16.19 3.22
N PRO A 148 -7.94 15.38 3.40
CA PRO A 148 -7.81 14.53 4.57
C PRO A 148 -7.56 15.37 5.82
N MET A 149 -8.27 15.04 6.89
CA MET A 149 -8.05 15.59 8.22
C MET A 149 -7.80 14.45 9.19
N ARG A 150 -6.95 14.67 10.21
CA ARG A 150 -6.52 13.61 11.12
C ARG A 150 -6.55 14.11 12.57
N LEU A 151 -7.19 13.32 13.44
CA LEU A 151 -7.12 13.46 14.88
C LEU A 151 -6.50 12.20 15.49
N TRP A 152 -5.44 12.36 16.22
CA TRP A 152 -4.81 11.24 16.95
C TRP A 152 -5.60 10.91 18.21
N ILE A 153 -5.98 9.63 18.39
CA ILE A 153 -6.84 9.19 19.50
C ILE A 153 -6.02 8.62 20.66
N SER A 154 -4.87 8.00 20.38
CA SER A 154 -4.02 7.39 21.41
C SER A 154 -2.66 8.06 21.48
N THR A 155 -2.13 8.19 22.69
CA THR A 155 -0.82 8.75 23.01
C THR A 155 0.35 7.78 22.76
N GLN A 156 0.18 6.72 21.99
CA GLN A 156 1.26 5.79 21.64
C GLN A 156 2.41 6.44 20.85
N ASN A 157 2.35 7.74 20.66
CA ASN A 157 3.41 8.57 20.09
C ASN A 157 4.15 9.42 21.16
N GLU A 158 4.17 9.01 22.41
CA GLU A 158 5.06 9.63 23.40
C GLU A 158 6.52 9.34 23.06
N GLY A 159 7.09 10.18 22.22
CA GLY A 159 8.47 10.14 21.73
C GLY A 159 8.84 11.36 20.90
N ALA A 160 7.93 12.29 20.70
CA ALA A 160 8.24 13.62 20.19
C ALA A 160 8.33 14.57 21.38
N GLU A 161 9.47 14.55 22.06
CA GLU A 161 9.82 15.63 22.99
C GLU A 161 9.71 16.96 22.27
N SER A 162 8.84 17.80 22.81
CA SER A 162 8.85 19.24 22.63
C SER A 162 10.27 19.76 22.77
N LYS A 163 10.86 20.21 21.68
CA LYS A 163 11.95 21.18 21.76
C LYS A 163 11.31 22.54 21.66
N GLU A 164 11.31 23.24 22.81
CA GLU A 164 11.16 24.66 22.92
C GLU A 164 12.17 25.41 22.04
#